data_f4b7a40e359c04d21e227110181cc8e6
#
_entry.id   f4b7a40e359c04d21e227110181cc8e6
#
_cell.length_a   1.000
_cell.length_b   1.000
_cell.length_c   1.000
_cell.angle_alpha   90.00
_cell.angle_beta   90.00
_cell.angle_gamma   90.00
#
_symmetry.space_group_name_H-M   'P 1'
#
loop_
_entity.id
_entity.type
_entity.pdbx_description
1 polymer ?
#
loop_
_entity_poly.entity_id
_entity_poly.type
_entity_poly.pdbx_seq_one_letter_code
_entity_poly.pdbx_strand_id
1 'polypeptide(L)'
;TTCIGNSGPLPDAVSKKIAEEDLVVSSVLSGNRNFEGRVHPEVKMNYLASPPLVVAYALAGTVDIDLVNERIAVDKDGNAVYLRDIWPSNQEVMDLIARVVGPEMFKHNYANVFAGDSRWNQIASPDGAAFAWDEASTYIKNPPYFDGMKMDVGTIDDIRGARVLGLFGDSITTDHISPAGNIK
;
A
#
# COMPACT_ATOMS: atom_id res chain seq x y z
N THR A 1 -5.09 3.64 -3.84
CA THR A 1 -5.15 2.50 -2.91
C THR A 1 -3.91 1.66 -3.09
N THR A 2 -3.11 1.54 -2.05
CA THR A 2 -1.87 0.75 -2.07
C THR A 2 -2.16 -0.70 -1.71
N CYS A 3 -1.66 -1.65 -2.46
CA CYS A 3 -1.78 -3.08 -2.18
C CYS A 3 -0.51 -3.64 -1.54
N ILE A 4 0.66 -3.25 -2.03
CA ILE A 4 1.95 -3.76 -1.57
C ILE A 4 2.92 -2.59 -1.46
N GLY A 5 3.32 -2.17 -0.25
CA GLY A 5 4.43 -1.25 0.02
C GLY A 5 4.49 0.02 -0.79
N ASN A 6 3.36 0.44 -1.36
CA ASN A 6 3.34 1.45 -2.41
C ASN A 6 2.90 2.83 -1.90
N SER A 7 3.12 3.08 -0.62
CA SER A 7 2.94 4.43 -0.08
C SER A 7 4.02 5.41 -0.56
N GLY A 8 4.95 4.90 -1.36
CA GLY A 8 6.12 5.64 -1.80
C GLY A 8 7.23 5.69 -0.74
N PRO A 9 8.41 6.19 -1.10
CA PRO A 9 9.50 6.34 -0.16
C PRO A 9 9.15 7.41 0.90
N LEU A 10 9.66 7.23 2.10
CA LEU A 10 9.68 8.31 3.08
C LEU A 10 10.65 9.42 2.61
N PRO A 11 10.46 10.66 3.07
CA PRO A 11 11.47 11.71 2.83
C PRO A 11 12.84 11.26 3.35
N ASP A 12 13.92 11.49 2.59
CA ASP A 12 15.26 11.01 2.91
C ASP A 12 15.72 11.38 4.33
N ALA A 13 15.39 12.59 4.77
CA ALA A 13 15.72 13.04 6.13
C ALA A 13 15.02 12.22 7.22
N VAL A 14 13.80 11.72 6.95
CA VAL A 14 13.04 10.89 7.88
C VAL A 14 13.62 9.47 7.89
N SER A 15 13.84 8.85 6.74
CA SER A 15 14.47 7.54 6.61
C SER A 15 15.83 7.49 7.31
N LYS A 16 16.67 8.51 7.06
CA LYS A 16 17.98 8.63 7.69
C LYS A 16 17.86 8.69 9.22
N LYS A 17 16.95 9.49 9.75
CA LYS A 17 16.74 9.64 11.18
C LYS A 17 16.22 8.36 11.83
N ILE A 18 15.30 7.65 11.17
CA ILE A 18 14.81 6.33 11.64
C ILE A 18 15.98 5.35 11.76
N ALA A 19 16.84 5.29 10.74
CA ALA A 19 17.97 4.35 10.73
C ALA A 19 19.06 4.71 11.76
N GLU A 20 19.39 6.01 11.93
CA GLU A 20 20.45 6.47 12.85
C GLU A 20 20.05 6.34 14.32
N GLU A 21 18.79 6.53 14.65
CA GLU A 21 18.29 6.54 16.04
C GLU A 21 17.42 5.32 16.39
N ASP A 22 17.28 4.35 15.48
CA ASP A 22 16.41 3.16 15.62
C ASP A 22 14.99 3.53 16.08
N LEU A 23 14.44 4.56 15.47
CA LEU A 23 13.13 5.09 15.86
C LEU A 23 12.01 4.10 15.55
N VAL A 24 11.04 4.02 16.45
CA VAL A 24 9.77 3.37 16.19
C VAL A 24 8.80 4.40 15.65
N VAL A 25 8.58 4.34 14.34
CA VAL A 25 7.60 5.20 13.68
C VAL A 25 6.34 4.42 13.33
N SER A 26 5.22 5.12 13.33
CA SER A 26 3.91 4.56 12.99
C SER A 26 3.30 5.24 11.78
N SER A 27 2.47 4.52 11.05
CA SER A 27 1.58 5.09 10.04
C SER A 27 0.13 5.04 10.50
N VAL A 28 -0.64 6.06 10.16
CA VAL A 28 -2.08 6.08 10.35
C VAL A 28 -2.74 6.27 8.99
N LEU A 29 -3.56 5.32 8.59
CA LEU A 29 -4.11 5.22 7.24
C LEU A 29 -5.62 5.05 7.27
N SER A 30 -6.28 5.50 6.20
CA SER A 30 -7.69 5.17 5.95
C SER A 30 -7.80 4.33 4.67
N GLY A 31 -8.46 3.17 4.76
CA GLY A 31 -8.81 2.37 3.59
C GLY A 31 -7.77 1.37 3.08
N ASN A 32 -6.61 1.25 3.66
CA ASN A 32 -5.64 0.20 3.33
C ASN A 32 -5.89 -1.06 4.17
N ARG A 33 -5.85 -2.23 3.52
CA ARG A 33 -6.12 -3.53 4.15
C ARG A 33 -4.88 -4.40 4.35
N ASN A 34 -3.74 -4.02 3.76
CA ASN A 34 -2.53 -4.83 3.76
C ASN A 34 -1.44 -4.12 4.57
N PHE A 35 -1.53 -4.23 5.89
CA PHE A 35 -0.63 -3.48 6.77
C PHE A 35 0.73 -4.13 6.96
N GLU A 36 0.78 -5.38 7.32
CA GLU A 36 1.96 -6.07 7.82
C GLU A 36 3.14 -6.04 6.83
N GLY A 37 4.05 -5.09 7.01
CA GLY A 37 5.20 -4.88 6.14
C GLY A 37 4.90 -4.32 4.75
N ARG A 38 3.62 -4.13 4.38
CA ARG A 38 3.21 -3.71 3.04
C ARG A 38 2.96 -2.22 2.91
N VAL A 39 2.85 -1.49 4.01
CA VAL A 39 2.73 -0.02 3.97
C VAL A 39 4.10 0.59 3.68
N HIS A 40 5.07 0.33 4.53
CA HIS A 40 6.46 0.75 4.33
C HIS A 40 7.40 -0.10 5.20
N PRO A 41 8.57 -0.55 4.69
CA PRO A 41 9.49 -1.41 5.45
C PRO A 41 10.05 -0.77 6.72
N GLU A 42 10.20 0.55 6.74
CA GLU A 42 10.74 1.31 7.89
C GLU A 42 9.69 1.66 8.94
N VAL A 43 8.41 1.39 8.67
CA VAL A 43 7.31 1.67 9.61
C VAL A 43 6.99 0.40 10.38
N LYS A 44 7.19 0.44 11.70
CA LYS A 44 7.03 -0.73 12.58
C LYS A 44 5.60 -0.94 13.05
N MET A 45 4.76 0.09 13.05
CA MET A 45 3.36 0.02 13.50
C MET A 45 2.44 0.71 12.50
N ASN A 46 1.31 0.08 12.23
CA ASN A 46 0.34 0.59 11.26
C ASN A 46 -1.06 0.59 11.87
N TYR A 47 -1.75 1.71 11.76
CA TYR A 47 -3.08 1.91 12.31
C TYR A 47 -4.08 2.25 11.21
N LEU A 48 -5.25 1.61 11.28
CA LEU A 48 -6.38 1.95 10.42
C LEU A 48 -7.31 2.88 11.18
N ALA A 49 -7.55 4.05 10.62
CA ALA A 49 -8.43 5.05 11.21
C ALA A 49 -9.34 5.69 10.16
N SER A 50 -10.37 6.41 10.63
CA SER A 50 -11.18 7.23 9.72
C SER A 50 -10.36 8.39 9.14
N PRO A 51 -10.72 8.93 7.96
CA PRO A 51 -10.01 10.07 7.38
C PRO A 51 -9.84 11.26 8.34
N PRO A 52 -10.85 11.68 9.14
CA PRO A 52 -10.65 12.76 10.10
C PRO A 52 -9.63 12.42 11.19
N LEU A 53 -9.58 11.18 11.66
CA LEU A 53 -8.59 10.74 12.65
C LEU A 53 -7.17 10.70 12.06
N VAL A 54 -7.02 10.33 10.79
CA VAL A 54 -5.72 10.42 10.10
C VAL A 54 -5.17 11.85 10.14
N VAL A 55 -6.04 12.85 9.90
CA VAL A 55 -5.67 14.26 10.00
C VAL A 55 -5.32 14.64 11.44
N ALA A 56 -6.11 14.21 12.42
CA ALA A 56 -5.86 14.49 13.84
C ALA A 56 -4.49 13.96 14.30
N TYR A 57 -4.16 12.70 13.99
CA TYR A 57 -2.87 12.11 14.31
C TYR A 57 -1.69 12.76 13.54
N ALA A 58 -1.93 13.20 12.30
CA ALA A 58 -0.93 13.96 11.56
C ALA A 58 -0.61 15.31 12.20
N LEU A 59 -1.62 15.98 12.77
CA LEU A 59 -1.44 17.23 13.51
C LEU A 59 -0.76 17.00 14.86
N ALA A 60 -1.14 15.93 15.56
CA ALA A 60 -0.54 15.56 16.86
C ALA A 60 0.93 15.12 16.72
N GLY A 61 1.30 14.52 15.58
CA GLY A 61 2.66 14.01 15.34
C GLY A 61 3.01 12.75 16.12
N THR A 62 2.08 12.19 16.85
CA THR A 62 2.23 10.94 17.63
C THR A 62 0.92 10.17 17.69
N VAL A 63 1.02 8.85 17.87
CA VAL A 63 -0.13 7.98 18.15
C VAL A 63 -0.33 7.73 19.66
N ASP A 64 0.70 8.05 20.45
CA ASP A 64 0.67 7.97 21.90
C ASP A 64 0.11 9.29 22.47
N ILE A 65 -1.20 9.46 22.35
CA ILE A 65 -1.92 10.65 22.76
C ILE A 65 -3.40 10.32 23.07
N ASP A 66 -3.92 10.87 24.16
CA ASP A 66 -5.36 10.89 24.42
C ASP A 66 -6.04 12.01 23.63
N LEU A 67 -6.56 11.68 22.46
CA LEU A 67 -7.24 12.63 21.57
C LEU A 67 -8.46 13.30 22.19
N VAL A 68 -9.03 12.76 23.28
CA VAL A 68 -10.20 13.33 23.96
C VAL A 68 -9.79 14.46 24.90
N ASN A 69 -8.72 14.24 25.65
CA ASN A 69 -8.35 15.12 26.76
C ASN A 69 -7.07 15.93 26.51
N GLU A 70 -6.19 15.48 25.63
CA GLU A 70 -4.95 16.17 25.35
C GLU A 70 -5.05 17.09 24.12
N ARG A 71 -4.25 18.14 24.13
CA ARG A 71 -4.13 19.03 22.96
C ARG A 71 -3.41 18.33 21.81
N ILE A 72 -3.96 18.43 20.61
CA ILE A 72 -3.35 17.86 19.39
C ILE A 72 -2.39 18.83 18.71
N ALA A 73 -2.55 20.13 18.92
CA ALA A 73 -1.73 21.16 18.30
C ALA A 73 -1.77 22.46 19.10
N VAL A 74 -1.04 23.44 18.62
CA VAL A 74 -1.09 24.85 19.06
C VAL A 74 -1.34 25.71 17.83
N ASP A 75 -2.27 26.65 17.92
CA ASP A 75 -2.56 27.57 16.82
C ASP A 75 -1.45 28.65 16.67
N LYS A 76 -1.58 29.50 15.64
CA LYS A 76 -0.64 30.58 15.37
C LYS A 76 -0.53 31.63 16.50
N ASP A 77 -1.54 31.71 17.35
CA ASP A 77 -1.65 32.68 18.46
C ASP A 77 -1.20 32.05 19.80
N GLY A 78 -0.75 30.78 19.78
CA GLY A 78 -0.27 30.05 20.95
C GLY A 78 -1.35 29.33 21.75
N ASN A 79 -2.59 29.29 21.27
CA ASN A 79 -3.69 28.60 21.98
C ASN A 79 -3.66 27.11 21.73
N ALA A 80 -4.05 26.33 22.74
CA ALA A 80 -4.18 24.90 22.60
C ALA A 80 -5.38 24.51 21.70
N VAL A 81 -5.14 23.62 20.74
CA VAL A 81 -6.16 23.06 19.85
C VAL A 81 -6.43 21.62 20.25
N TYR A 82 -7.67 21.29 20.44
CA TYR A 82 -8.15 19.94 20.80
C TYR A 82 -8.91 19.32 19.64
N LEU A 83 -9.08 18.00 19.66
CA LEU A 83 -9.85 17.29 18.64
C LEU A 83 -11.25 17.87 18.43
N ARG A 84 -11.95 18.22 19.52
CA ARG A 84 -13.28 18.81 19.48
C ARG A 84 -13.36 20.14 18.73
N ASP A 85 -12.25 20.87 18.64
CA ASP A 85 -12.20 22.18 17.98
C ASP A 85 -12.12 22.07 16.46
N ILE A 86 -11.65 20.92 15.97
CA ILE A 86 -11.49 20.66 14.54
C ILE A 86 -12.42 19.55 14.02
N TRP A 87 -13.15 18.86 14.89
CA TRP A 87 -14.02 17.76 14.48
C TRP A 87 -15.28 18.31 13.82
N PRO A 88 -15.53 17.94 12.55
CA PRO A 88 -16.70 18.46 11.84
C PRO A 88 -17.99 17.90 12.44
N SER A 89 -19.02 18.73 12.52
CA SER A 89 -20.37 18.27 12.83
C SER A 89 -20.93 17.45 11.66
N ASN A 90 -21.88 16.57 11.97
CA ASN A 90 -22.57 15.80 10.93
C ASN A 90 -23.26 16.70 9.91
N GLN A 91 -23.79 17.87 10.33
CA GLN A 91 -24.43 18.82 9.42
C GLN A 91 -23.43 19.43 8.45
N GLU A 92 -22.26 19.86 8.92
CA GLU A 92 -21.19 20.38 8.06
C GLU A 92 -20.74 19.35 7.01
N VAL A 93 -20.62 18.07 7.43
CA VAL A 93 -20.27 16.98 6.51
C VAL A 93 -21.35 16.79 5.47
N MET A 94 -22.63 16.74 5.85
CA MET A 94 -23.74 16.58 4.91
C MET A 94 -23.84 17.75 3.92
N ASP A 95 -23.71 18.98 4.42
CA ASP A 95 -23.77 20.19 3.58
C ASP A 95 -22.59 20.22 2.58
N LEU A 96 -21.41 19.81 3.02
CA LEU A 96 -20.24 19.71 2.13
C LEU A 96 -20.44 18.65 1.06
N ILE A 97 -20.93 17.45 1.43
CA ILE A 97 -21.23 16.38 0.48
C ILE A 97 -22.23 16.86 -0.56
N ALA A 98 -23.34 17.46 -0.15
CA ALA A 98 -24.38 17.97 -1.06
C ALA A 98 -23.84 19.03 -2.04
N ARG A 99 -22.84 19.80 -1.63
CA ARG A 99 -22.24 20.85 -2.45
C ARG A 99 -21.19 20.35 -3.42
N VAL A 100 -20.36 19.35 -3.03
CA VAL A 100 -19.17 18.97 -3.81
C VAL A 100 -19.33 17.63 -4.53
N VAL A 101 -20.16 16.73 -4.04
CA VAL A 101 -20.35 15.42 -4.67
C VAL A 101 -21.49 15.50 -5.67
N GLY A 102 -21.14 15.80 -6.91
CA GLY A 102 -22.10 15.90 -8.02
C GLY A 102 -21.63 15.13 -9.26
N PRO A 103 -22.51 14.96 -10.26
CA PRO A 103 -22.18 14.23 -11.50
C PRO A 103 -20.96 14.78 -12.23
N GLU A 104 -20.72 16.08 -12.17
CA GLU A 104 -19.58 16.72 -12.84
C GLU A 104 -18.23 16.32 -12.25
N MET A 105 -18.17 16.08 -10.94
CA MET A 105 -16.98 15.53 -10.30
C MET A 105 -16.62 14.16 -10.87
N PHE A 106 -17.60 13.29 -11.04
CA PHE A 106 -17.39 11.96 -11.63
C PHE A 106 -16.98 12.06 -13.10
N LYS A 107 -17.66 12.87 -13.90
CA LYS A 107 -17.27 13.11 -15.29
C LYS A 107 -15.83 13.60 -15.41
N HIS A 108 -15.45 14.57 -14.60
CA HIS A 108 -14.10 15.12 -14.60
C HIS A 108 -13.05 14.05 -14.22
N ASN A 109 -13.27 13.31 -13.13
CA ASN A 109 -12.32 12.33 -12.65
C ASN A 109 -12.15 11.11 -13.57
N TYR A 110 -13.19 10.77 -14.32
CA TYR A 110 -13.17 9.63 -15.25
C TYR A 110 -12.94 10.03 -16.72
N ALA A 111 -12.85 11.31 -17.04
CA ALA A 111 -12.68 11.78 -18.41
C ALA A 111 -11.44 11.20 -19.11
N ASN A 112 -10.37 11.01 -18.37
CA ASN A 112 -9.07 10.55 -18.88
C ASN A 112 -8.60 9.21 -18.26
N VAL A 113 -9.53 8.38 -17.82
CA VAL A 113 -9.19 7.13 -17.11
C VAL A 113 -8.31 6.18 -17.93
N PHE A 114 -8.40 6.22 -19.26
CA PHE A 114 -7.61 5.41 -20.18
C PHE A 114 -6.34 6.09 -20.69
N ALA A 115 -6.15 7.38 -20.40
CA ALA A 115 -4.99 8.11 -20.91
C ALA A 115 -3.68 7.76 -20.16
N GLY A 116 -3.79 7.38 -18.88
CA GLY A 116 -2.65 7.18 -18.01
C GLY A 116 -1.93 8.51 -17.68
N ASP A 117 -1.01 8.45 -16.74
CA ASP A 117 -0.10 9.56 -16.46
C ASP A 117 1.14 9.54 -17.39
N SER A 118 1.99 10.55 -17.28
CA SER A 118 3.20 10.66 -18.10
C SER A 118 4.18 9.51 -17.87
N ARG A 119 4.24 8.94 -16.66
CA ARG A 119 5.11 7.82 -16.33
C ARG A 119 4.62 6.54 -16.98
N TRP A 120 3.31 6.30 -16.91
CA TRP A 120 2.67 5.18 -17.58
C TRP A 120 2.93 5.20 -19.09
N ASN A 121 2.74 6.36 -19.70
CA ASN A 121 2.91 6.54 -21.16
C ASN A 121 4.38 6.47 -21.63
N GLN A 122 5.35 6.60 -20.72
CA GLN A 122 6.78 6.46 -21.01
C GLN A 122 7.29 5.03 -20.88
N ILE A 123 6.46 4.11 -20.38
CA ILE A 123 6.87 2.69 -20.31
C ILE A 123 7.01 2.17 -21.72
N ALA A 124 8.24 1.75 -22.07
CA ALA A 124 8.51 1.12 -23.34
C ALA A 124 7.78 -0.22 -23.41
N SER A 125 6.90 -0.37 -24.37
CA SER A 125 6.22 -1.64 -24.64
C SER A 125 6.85 -2.24 -25.88
N PRO A 126 7.37 -3.47 -25.84
CA PRO A 126 7.90 -4.13 -27.03
C PRO A 126 6.77 -4.39 -28.04
N ASP A 127 7.03 -4.12 -29.31
CA ASP A 127 6.14 -4.47 -30.40
C ASP A 127 6.25 -5.98 -30.69
N GLY A 128 5.16 -6.72 -30.56
CA GLY A 128 5.17 -8.14 -30.85
C GLY A 128 3.91 -8.86 -30.37
N ALA A 129 3.63 -10.02 -30.94
CA ALA A 129 2.53 -10.89 -30.55
C ALA A 129 2.81 -11.65 -29.24
N ALA A 130 4.04 -11.68 -28.78
CA ALA A 130 4.46 -12.35 -27.56
C ALA A 130 5.40 -11.45 -26.74
N PHE A 131 5.39 -11.63 -25.44
CA PHE A 131 6.30 -10.91 -24.53
C PHE A 131 7.75 -11.37 -24.75
N ALA A 132 8.67 -10.42 -24.90
CA ALA A 132 10.09 -10.70 -24.96
C ALA A 132 10.66 -10.87 -23.54
N TRP A 133 10.90 -12.11 -23.15
CA TRP A 133 11.44 -12.44 -21.84
C TRP A 133 12.92 -12.07 -21.75
N ASP A 134 13.31 -11.47 -20.64
CA ASP A 134 14.71 -11.21 -20.30
C ASP A 134 15.25 -12.38 -19.45
N GLU A 135 16.11 -13.19 -20.04
CA GLU A 135 16.73 -14.35 -19.38
C GLU A 135 17.61 -13.94 -18.17
N ALA A 136 18.13 -12.73 -18.15
CA ALA A 136 18.94 -12.20 -17.05
C ALA A 136 18.08 -11.67 -15.89
N SER A 137 16.77 -11.46 -16.09
CA SER A 137 15.88 -10.96 -15.05
C SER A 137 15.74 -11.98 -13.93
N THR A 138 15.89 -11.52 -12.69
CA THR A 138 15.63 -12.33 -11.49
C THR A 138 14.24 -12.11 -10.91
N TYR A 139 13.47 -11.17 -11.47
CA TYR A 139 12.16 -10.77 -10.96
C TYR A 139 11.01 -11.23 -11.84
N ILE A 140 11.11 -11.03 -13.16
CA ILE A 140 10.12 -11.45 -14.15
C ILE A 140 10.79 -12.39 -15.14
N LYS A 141 10.49 -13.67 -15.06
CA LYS A 141 11.03 -14.72 -15.93
C LYS A 141 9.94 -15.48 -16.64
N ASN A 142 10.28 -16.08 -17.77
CA ASN A 142 9.43 -17.04 -18.43
C ASN A 142 9.19 -18.22 -17.46
N PRO A 143 7.95 -18.48 -17.03
CA PRO A 143 7.67 -19.57 -16.10
C PRO A 143 7.85 -20.92 -16.79
N PRO A 144 8.53 -21.90 -16.14
CA PRO A 144 8.82 -23.20 -16.73
C PRO A 144 7.61 -24.14 -16.79
N TYR A 145 6.43 -23.69 -16.33
CA TYR A 145 5.23 -24.53 -16.23
C TYR A 145 4.71 -25.03 -17.58
N PHE A 146 5.06 -24.32 -18.66
CA PHE A 146 4.61 -24.63 -20.02
C PHE A 146 5.69 -25.30 -20.87
N ASP A 147 6.87 -25.56 -20.29
CA ASP A 147 7.96 -26.20 -21.01
C ASP A 147 7.58 -27.62 -21.37
N GLY A 148 7.67 -27.94 -22.67
CA GLY A 148 7.28 -29.25 -23.18
C GLY A 148 5.78 -29.51 -23.29
N MET A 149 4.93 -28.51 -23.03
CA MET A 149 3.48 -28.65 -23.19
C MET A 149 3.12 -28.93 -24.66
N LYS A 150 2.21 -29.87 -24.86
CA LYS A 150 1.69 -30.30 -26.17
C LYS A 150 0.20 -30.12 -26.26
N MET A 151 -0.34 -30.04 -27.47
CA MET A 151 -1.80 -29.98 -27.69
C MET A 151 -2.48 -31.28 -27.28
N ASP A 152 -1.81 -32.41 -27.40
CA ASP A 152 -2.33 -33.69 -26.96
C ASP A 152 -2.12 -33.82 -25.44
N VAL A 153 -3.22 -34.08 -24.75
CA VAL A 153 -3.20 -34.32 -23.29
C VAL A 153 -2.63 -35.72 -23.04
N GLY A 154 -1.50 -35.77 -22.36
CA GLY A 154 -0.89 -37.03 -21.94
C GLY A 154 -1.69 -37.76 -20.84
N THR A 155 -1.28 -38.94 -20.48
CA THR A 155 -1.79 -39.65 -19.30
C THR A 155 -1.25 -39.04 -18.01
N ILE A 156 -2.07 -39.09 -16.96
CA ILE A 156 -1.61 -38.72 -15.61
C ILE A 156 -0.92 -39.97 -15.01
N ASP A 157 0.38 -39.85 -14.78
CA ASP A 157 1.17 -40.91 -14.17
C ASP A 157 1.42 -40.64 -12.68
N ASP A 158 1.65 -41.71 -11.92
CA ASP A 158 2.04 -41.57 -10.52
C ASP A 158 3.38 -40.85 -10.36
N ILE A 159 3.47 -39.94 -9.43
CA ILE A 159 4.73 -39.28 -9.06
C ILE A 159 5.54 -40.25 -8.18
N ARG A 160 6.68 -40.74 -8.69
CA ARG A 160 7.55 -41.69 -7.96
C ARG A 160 8.94 -41.13 -7.73
N GLY A 161 9.51 -41.38 -6.56
CA GLY A 161 10.88 -40.99 -6.22
C GLY A 161 11.03 -39.45 -6.00
N ALA A 162 9.93 -38.73 -5.86
CA ALA A 162 10.00 -37.29 -5.55
C ALA A 162 10.61 -37.04 -4.17
N ARG A 163 11.33 -35.94 -4.04
CA ARG A 163 11.91 -35.49 -2.78
C ARG A 163 11.10 -34.33 -2.24
N VAL A 164 10.96 -34.27 -0.90
CA VAL A 164 10.28 -33.17 -0.24
C VAL A 164 11.14 -31.90 -0.35
N LEU A 165 10.63 -30.86 -1.00
CA LEU A 165 11.27 -29.55 -1.06
C LEU A 165 10.97 -28.71 0.18
N GLY A 166 9.75 -28.79 0.70
CA GLY A 166 9.33 -28.10 1.90
C GLY A 166 8.17 -28.84 2.58
N LEU A 167 8.14 -28.83 3.89
CA LEU A 167 7.06 -29.37 4.70
C LEU A 167 6.49 -28.25 5.55
N PHE A 168 5.23 -27.91 5.33
CA PHE A 168 4.54 -26.81 6.00
C PHE A 168 3.40 -27.35 6.85
N GLY A 169 3.13 -26.68 7.98
CA GLY A 169 1.98 -26.96 8.83
C GLY A 169 0.70 -26.32 8.30
N ASP A 170 -0.33 -26.32 9.13
CA ASP A 170 -1.61 -25.70 8.82
C ASP A 170 -1.49 -24.16 8.80
N SER A 171 -2.41 -23.51 8.07
CA SER A 171 -2.55 -22.06 8.02
C SER A 171 -1.34 -21.31 7.43
N ILE A 172 -0.51 -21.96 6.65
CA ILE A 172 0.56 -21.30 5.90
C ILE A 172 0.00 -20.69 4.63
N THR A 173 0.36 -19.43 4.39
CA THR A 173 0.06 -18.69 3.16
C THR A 173 1.32 -18.40 2.37
N THR A 174 1.15 -17.97 1.12
CA THR A 174 2.28 -17.57 0.27
C THR A 174 3.10 -16.42 0.87
N ASP A 175 2.49 -15.56 1.67
CA ASP A 175 3.19 -14.47 2.36
C ASP A 175 4.20 -14.95 3.42
N HIS A 176 3.99 -16.14 3.99
CA HIS A 176 4.97 -16.74 4.92
C HIS A 176 6.20 -17.28 4.17
N ILE A 177 6.03 -17.69 2.92
CA ILE A 177 7.10 -18.27 2.09
C ILE A 177 7.85 -17.17 1.33
N SER A 178 7.10 -16.24 0.75
CA SER A 178 7.62 -15.11 -0.03
C SER A 178 6.83 -13.84 0.31
N PRO A 179 7.15 -13.18 1.42
CA PRO A 179 6.48 -11.94 1.79
C PRO A 179 6.69 -10.86 0.75
N ALA A 180 5.68 -10.00 0.59
CA ALA A 180 5.80 -8.84 -0.28
C ALA A 180 6.87 -7.89 0.26
N GLY A 181 7.75 -7.41 -0.60
CA GLY A 181 8.83 -6.50 -0.25
C GLY A 181 10.12 -6.79 -1.01
N ASN A 182 11.15 -6.02 -0.74
CA ASN A 182 12.46 -6.22 -1.32
C ASN A 182 13.14 -7.45 -0.71
N ILE A 183 13.67 -8.29 -1.54
CA ILE A 183 14.60 -9.35 -1.14
C ILE A 183 15.97 -8.68 -0.99
N LYS A 184 16.52 -8.76 0.23
CA LYS A 184 17.84 -8.20 0.55
C LYS A 184 18.95 -9.12 0.06
#